data_3482502154d0cd2795afec1378016601
#
_entry.id   3482502154d0cd2795afec1378016601
#
_cell.length_a   1.000
_cell.length_b   1.000
_cell.length_c   1.000
_cell.angle_alpha   90.00
_cell.angle_beta   90.00
_cell.angle_gamma   90.00
#
_symmetry.space_group_name_H-M   'P 1'
#
loop_
_entity.id
_entity.type
_entity.pdbx_description
1 polymer ?
#
loop_
_entity_poly.entity_id
_entity_poly.type
_entity_poly.pdbx_seq_one_letter_code
_entity_poly.pdbx_strand_id
1 'polypeptide(L)'
;MLVVVAGVLLLLGAYASWTAGRLDRLHHRVATARAALETELARRSALVAELAGSGVLDPASSLLLLDAAHRARTAGEDEREQSESALTRAIGATAADAEPWVSELGVAMRRVQMARRFHNDIVVSTRELRRRRLVTWLMLAGHAPLPGTIELEDGS
;
A
#
# COMPACT_ATOMS: atom_id res chain seq x y z
N MET A 1 -33.46 30.52 26.42
CA MET A 1 -32.56 30.73 25.27
C MET A 1 -31.16 30.22 25.57
N LEU A 2 -30.52 30.57 26.70
CA LEU A 2 -29.15 30.17 27.05
C LEU A 2 -28.96 28.64 27.19
N VAL A 3 -29.93 27.94 27.79
CA VAL A 3 -29.94 26.48 27.96
C VAL A 3 -30.01 25.75 26.61
N VAL A 4 -30.78 26.25 25.64
CA VAL A 4 -30.90 25.68 24.28
C VAL A 4 -29.58 25.85 23.52
N VAL A 5 -28.94 27.02 23.63
CA VAL A 5 -27.64 27.29 23.02
C VAL A 5 -26.56 26.38 23.60
N ALA A 6 -26.52 26.24 24.92
CA ALA A 6 -25.59 25.33 25.59
C ALA A 6 -25.81 23.87 25.17
N GLY A 7 -27.06 23.42 25.05
CA GLY A 7 -27.39 22.08 24.58
C GLY A 7 -26.92 21.82 23.14
N VAL A 8 -27.13 22.79 22.23
CA VAL A 8 -26.67 22.69 20.84
C VAL A 8 -25.15 22.64 20.77
N LEU A 9 -24.43 23.45 21.55
CA LEU A 9 -22.96 23.44 21.57
C LEU A 9 -22.41 22.12 22.09
N LEU A 10 -23.03 21.53 23.11
CA LEU A 10 -22.64 20.20 23.63
C LEU A 10 -22.85 19.10 22.59
N LEU A 11 -23.97 19.10 21.88
CA LEU A 11 -24.25 18.13 20.82
C LEU A 11 -23.29 18.29 19.64
N LEU A 12 -22.96 19.51 19.23
CA LEU A 12 -21.96 19.77 18.20
C LEU A 12 -20.57 19.32 18.64
N GLY A 13 -20.18 19.57 19.87
CA GLY A 13 -18.91 19.12 20.45
C GLY A 13 -18.80 17.59 20.50
N ALA A 14 -19.85 16.92 20.95
CA ALA A 14 -19.91 15.46 20.98
C ALA A 14 -19.86 14.85 19.57
N TYR A 15 -20.59 15.41 18.62
CA TYR A 15 -20.55 14.99 17.21
C TYR A 15 -19.17 15.21 16.57
N ALA A 16 -18.54 16.35 16.82
CA ALA A 16 -17.20 16.66 16.33
C ALA A 16 -16.17 15.68 16.92
N SER A 17 -16.21 15.42 18.22
CA SER A 17 -15.33 14.47 18.90
C SER A 17 -15.49 13.04 18.35
N TRP A 18 -16.73 12.59 18.17
CA TRP A 18 -17.01 11.27 17.60
C TRP A 18 -16.49 11.13 16.16
N THR A 19 -16.67 12.18 15.34
CA THR A 19 -16.21 12.18 13.95
C THR A 19 -14.68 12.22 13.88
N ALA A 20 -14.02 13.02 14.73
CA ALA A 20 -12.57 13.08 14.83
C ALA A 20 -11.97 11.70 15.20
N GLY A 21 -12.51 11.04 16.21
CA GLY A 21 -12.07 9.69 16.61
C GLY A 21 -12.31 8.62 15.52
N ARG A 22 -13.35 8.81 14.67
CA ARG A 22 -13.57 7.92 13.52
C ARG A 22 -12.52 8.14 12.42
N LEU A 23 -12.15 9.40 12.15
CA LEU A 23 -11.11 9.75 11.16
C LEU A 23 -9.74 9.23 11.62
N ASP A 24 -9.40 9.40 12.88
CA ASP A 24 -8.15 8.92 13.45
C ASP A 24 -8.01 7.40 13.30
N ARG A 25 -9.06 6.64 13.61
CA ARG A 25 -9.07 5.20 13.37
C ARG A 25 -8.87 4.80 11.90
N LEU A 26 -9.36 5.62 10.96
CA LEU A 26 -9.17 5.36 9.53
C LEU A 26 -7.74 5.67 9.09
N HIS A 27 -7.14 6.75 9.59
CA HIS A 27 -5.72 7.04 9.34
C HIS A 27 -4.82 5.92 9.86
N HIS A 28 -5.08 5.42 11.06
CA HIS A 28 -4.37 4.25 11.59
C HIS A 28 -4.52 3.01 10.71
N ARG A 29 -5.71 2.74 10.20
CA ARG A 29 -5.95 1.60 9.29
C ARG A 29 -5.20 1.76 7.97
N VAL A 30 -5.17 2.97 7.38
CA VAL A 30 -4.39 3.25 6.16
C VAL A 30 -2.91 3.03 6.42
N ALA A 31 -2.36 3.56 7.51
CA ALA A 31 -0.96 3.39 7.88
C ALA A 31 -0.60 1.91 8.07
N THR A 32 -1.45 1.14 8.77
CA THR A 32 -1.25 -0.30 8.98
C THR A 32 -1.30 -1.08 7.66
N ALA A 33 -2.26 -0.77 6.79
CA ALA A 33 -2.39 -1.44 5.50
C ALA A 33 -1.20 -1.12 4.57
N ARG A 34 -0.70 0.13 4.62
CA ARG A 34 0.52 0.52 3.90
C ARG A 34 1.75 -0.25 4.41
N ALA A 35 1.94 -0.32 5.73
CA ALA A 35 3.05 -1.07 6.32
C ALA A 35 3.00 -2.56 5.97
N ALA A 36 1.80 -3.16 5.95
CA ALA A 36 1.62 -4.54 5.51
C ALA A 36 2.00 -4.73 4.03
N LEU A 37 1.59 -3.84 3.14
CA LEU A 37 1.98 -3.87 1.73
C LEU A 37 3.50 -3.72 1.57
N GLU A 38 4.13 -2.78 2.25
CA GLU A 38 5.59 -2.58 2.23
C GLU A 38 6.34 -3.82 2.70
N THR A 39 5.82 -4.52 3.71
CA THR A 39 6.38 -5.79 4.21
C THR A 39 6.34 -6.88 3.14
N GLU A 40 5.22 -7.05 2.43
CA GLU A 40 5.10 -8.06 1.38
C GLU A 40 5.94 -7.72 0.13
N LEU A 41 6.07 -6.43 -0.22
CA LEU A 41 6.97 -5.97 -1.28
C LEU A 41 8.45 -6.26 -0.94
N ALA A 42 8.87 -5.94 0.28
CA ALA A 42 10.22 -6.23 0.75
C ALA A 42 10.52 -7.74 0.76
N ARG A 43 9.56 -8.55 1.20
CA ARG A 43 9.68 -10.02 1.19
C ARG A 43 9.82 -10.57 -0.22
N ARG A 44 9.01 -10.08 -1.17
CA ARG A 44 9.12 -10.47 -2.59
C ARG A 44 10.50 -10.12 -3.15
N SER A 45 10.99 -8.91 -2.92
CA SER A 45 12.31 -8.48 -3.39
C SER A 45 13.46 -9.30 -2.77
N ALA A 46 13.33 -9.71 -1.50
CA ALA A 46 14.31 -10.59 -0.85
C ALA A 46 14.33 -11.97 -1.51
N LEU A 47 13.16 -12.57 -1.74
CA LEU A 47 13.05 -13.87 -2.40
C LEU A 47 13.61 -13.85 -3.81
N VAL A 48 13.41 -12.76 -4.57
CA VAL A 48 14.02 -12.58 -5.91
C VAL A 48 15.54 -12.50 -5.81
N ALA A 49 16.08 -11.80 -4.81
CA ALA A 49 17.53 -11.74 -4.62
C ALA A 49 18.13 -13.10 -4.23
N GLU A 50 17.43 -13.91 -3.45
CA GLU A 50 17.82 -15.29 -3.13
C GLU A 50 17.85 -16.18 -4.38
N LEU A 51 16.79 -16.12 -5.21
CA LEU A 51 16.76 -16.82 -6.49
C LEU A 51 17.93 -16.42 -7.39
N ALA A 52 18.18 -15.13 -7.55
CA ALA A 52 19.28 -14.64 -8.38
C ALA A 52 20.65 -15.07 -7.87
N GLY A 53 20.81 -15.25 -6.55
CA GLY A 53 22.05 -15.76 -5.92
C GLY A 53 22.16 -17.28 -5.88
N SER A 54 21.11 -18.03 -6.18
CA SER A 54 21.06 -19.50 -6.03
C SER A 54 21.88 -20.28 -7.08
N GLY A 55 22.25 -19.63 -8.19
CA GLY A 55 22.92 -20.30 -9.31
C GLY A 55 22.01 -21.13 -10.22
N VAL A 56 20.68 -21.06 -10.02
CA VAL A 56 19.69 -21.76 -10.87
C VAL A 56 19.51 -21.05 -12.22
N LEU A 57 19.65 -19.74 -12.21
CA LEU A 57 19.50 -18.89 -13.41
C LEU A 57 20.86 -18.65 -14.09
N ASP A 58 20.80 -18.34 -15.38
CA ASP A 58 21.98 -17.85 -16.09
C ASP A 58 22.47 -16.50 -15.53
N PRO A 59 23.74 -16.14 -15.73
CA PRO A 59 24.31 -14.92 -15.14
C PRO A 59 23.62 -13.63 -15.57
N ALA A 60 23.09 -13.55 -16.80
CA ALA A 60 22.44 -12.35 -17.30
C ALA A 60 21.06 -12.16 -16.63
N SER A 61 20.28 -13.24 -16.52
CA SER A 61 18.99 -13.26 -15.78
C SER A 61 19.20 -12.96 -14.30
N SER A 62 20.23 -13.52 -13.68
CA SER A 62 20.58 -13.25 -12.28
C SER A 62 20.88 -11.78 -12.04
N LEU A 63 21.69 -11.14 -12.88
CA LEU A 63 22.00 -9.71 -12.79
C LEU A 63 20.79 -8.83 -13.02
N LEU A 64 19.92 -9.16 -13.98
CA LEU A 64 18.68 -8.44 -14.25
C LEU A 64 17.76 -8.45 -13.02
N LEU A 65 17.57 -9.61 -12.42
CA LEU A 65 16.73 -9.76 -11.22
C LEU A 65 17.31 -9.04 -10.01
N LEU A 66 18.63 -9.12 -9.79
CA LEU A 66 19.29 -8.40 -8.69
C LEU A 66 19.14 -6.89 -8.83
N ASP A 67 19.35 -6.34 -10.03
CA ASP A 67 19.19 -4.92 -10.30
C ASP A 67 17.73 -4.47 -10.10
N ALA A 68 16.77 -5.22 -10.64
CA ALA A 68 15.36 -4.92 -10.47
C ALA A 68 14.91 -5.00 -9.00
N ALA A 69 15.34 -6.01 -8.25
CA ALA A 69 15.05 -6.16 -6.83
C ALA A 69 15.69 -5.04 -6.01
N HIS A 70 16.92 -4.63 -6.34
CA HIS A 70 17.59 -3.50 -5.69
C HIS A 70 16.84 -2.21 -5.90
N ARG A 71 16.47 -1.89 -7.15
CA ARG A 71 15.69 -0.68 -7.48
C ARG A 71 14.34 -0.66 -6.75
N ALA A 72 13.60 -1.77 -6.75
CA ALA A 72 12.33 -1.86 -6.03
C ALA A 72 12.48 -1.58 -4.53
N ARG A 73 13.59 -2.01 -3.90
CA ARG A 73 13.86 -1.78 -2.48
C ARG A 73 14.31 -0.37 -2.14
N THR A 74 14.99 0.30 -3.06
CA THR A 74 15.60 1.63 -2.84
C THR A 74 14.79 2.77 -3.42
N ALA A 75 13.76 2.46 -4.23
CA ALA A 75 12.89 3.44 -4.86
C ALA A 75 12.20 4.34 -3.83
N GLY A 76 12.24 5.64 -4.10
CA GLY A 76 11.44 6.64 -3.41
C GLY A 76 9.94 6.45 -3.68
N GLU A 77 9.12 7.24 -3.00
CA GLU A 77 7.66 7.11 -3.11
C GLU A 77 7.16 7.32 -4.55
N ASP A 78 7.74 8.28 -5.26
CA ASP A 78 7.36 8.64 -6.64
C ASP A 78 7.78 7.59 -7.68
N GLU A 79 8.85 6.83 -7.41
CA GLU A 79 9.39 5.82 -8.34
C GLU A 79 8.97 4.40 -7.96
N ARG A 80 8.35 4.21 -6.82
CA ARG A 80 8.03 2.89 -6.24
C ARG A 80 7.19 2.05 -7.19
N GLU A 81 6.09 2.60 -7.68
CA GLU A 81 5.16 1.89 -8.57
C GLU A 81 5.85 1.39 -9.85
N GLN A 82 6.65 2.26 -10.46
CA GLN A 82 7.41 1.91 -11.66
C GLN A 82 8.46 0.83 -11.39
N SER A 83 9.18 0.94 -10.26
CA SER A 83 10.22 -0.02 -9.88
C SER A 83 9.64 -1.39 -9.53
N GLU A 84 8.51 -1.44 -8.84
CA GLU A 84 7.82 -2.68 -8.51
C GLU A 84 7.21 -3.35 -9.76
N SER A 85 6.68 -2.57 -10.69
CA SER A 85 6.20 -3.08 -11.98
C SER A 85 7.35 -3.61 -12.84
N ALA A 86 8.52 -2.93 -12.83
CA ALA A 86 9.73 -3.42 -13.51
C ALA A 86 10.21 -4.75 -12.91
N LEU A 87 10.19 -4.90 -11.59
CA LEU A 87 10.52 -6.16 -10.91
C LEU A 87 9.56 -7.28 -11.33
N THR A 88 8.25 -7.01 -11.39
CA THR A 88 7.25 -7.99 -11.82
C THR A 88 7.52 -8.49 -13.24
N ARG A 89 7.83 -7.58 -14.16
CA ARG A 89 8.19 -7.94 -15.55
C ARG A 89 9.49 -8.75 -15.62
N ALA A 90 10.51 -8.38 -14.84
CA ALA A 90 11.77 -9.11 -14.79
C ALA A 90 11.57 -10.55 -14.30
N ILE A 91 10.75 -10.77 -13.26
CA ILE A 91 10.38 -12.10 -12.77
C ILE A 91 9.72 -12.92 -13.89
N GLY A 92 8.71 -12.35 -14.57
CA GLY A 92 8.01 -13.04 -15.67
C GLY A 92 8.90 -13.39 -16.84
N ALA A 93 9.93 -12.59 -17.12
CA ALA A 93 10.86 -12.82 -18.23
C ALA A 93 11.95 -13.86 -17.93
N THR A 94 12.32 -14.07 -16.66
CA THR A 94 13.54 -14.82 -16.31
C THR A 94 13.31 -16.02 -15.41
N ALA A 95 12.24 -16.04 -14.61
CA ALA A 95 12.02 -17.05 -13.57
C ALA A 95 10.95 -18.10 -13.96
N ALA A 96 10.45 -18.12 -15.19
CA ALA A 96 9.33 -18.97 -15.60
C ALA A 96 9.59 -20.47 -15.40
N ASP A 97 10.83 -20.93 -15.56
CA ASP A 97 11.22 -22.34 -15.46
C ASP A 97 12.06 -22.68 -14.21
N ALA A 98 12.16 -21.73 -13.26
CA ALA A 98 13.03 -21.87 -12.10
C ALA A 98 12.33 -22.58 -10.92
N GLU A 99 11.98 -23.87 -11.07
CA GLU A 99 11.46 -24.66 -9.94
C GLU A 99 12.54 -24.95 -8.87
N PRO A 100 12.22 -24.91 -7.55
CA PRO A 100 10.89 -24.69 -6.95
C PRO A 100 10.50 -23.20 -6.75
N TRP A 101 11.33 -22.26 -7.19
CA TRP A 101 11.16 -20.80 -6.97
C TRP A 101 9.90 -20.24 -7.60
N VAL A 102 9.45 -20.79 -8.74
CA VAL A 102 8.21 -20.34 -9.40
C VAL A 102 7.01 -20.44 -8.45
N SER A 103 6.92 -21.54 -7.69
CA SER A 103 5.86 -21.74 -6.72
C SER A 103 5.92 -20.72 -5.59
N GLU A 104 7.10 -20.47 -5.03
CA GLU A 104 7.32 -19.52 -3.93
C GLU A 104 7.08 -18.07 -4.37
N LEU A 105 7.61 -17.70 -5.54
CA LEU A 105 7.36 -16.39 -6.16
C LEU A 105 5.87 -16.18 -6.43
N GLY A 106 5.17 -17.19 -6.92
CA GLY A 106 3.73 -17.14 -7.14
C GLY A 106 2.95 -16.87 -5.84
N VAL A 107 3.37 -17.45 -4.71
CA VAL A 107 2.79 -17.14 -3.39
C VAL A 107 3.10 -15.71 -2.98
N ALA A 108 4.34 -15.25 -3.14
CA ALA A 108 4.74 -13.89 -2.78
C ALA A 108 3.98 -12.84 -3.63
N MET A 109 3.83 -13.07 -4.93
CA MET A 109 3.07 -12.19 -5.82
C MET A 109 1.58 -12.10 -5.40
N ARG A 110 0.94 -13.22 -5.09
CA ARG A 110 -0.46 -13.21 -4.59
C ARG A 110 -0.61 -12.45 -3.28
N ARG A 111 0.36 -12.53 -2.37
CA ARG A 111 0.36 -11.77 -1.11
C ARG A 111 0.45 -10.27 -1.37
N VAL A 112 1.35 -9.83 -2.26
CA VAL A 112 1.44 -8.42 -2.67
C VAL A 112 0.13 -7.94 -3.27
N GLN A 113 -0.49 -8.71 -4.17
CA GLN A 113 -1.79 -8.36 -4.76
C GLN A 113 -2.89 -8.21 -3.70
N MET A 114 -2.96 -9.13 -2.73
CA MET A 114 -3.93 -9.03 -1.64
C MET A 114 -3.69 -7.80 -0.75
N ALA A 115 -2.44 -7.56 -0.37
CA ALA A 115 -2.08 -6.39 0.44
C ALA A 115 -2.38 -5.08 -0.29
N ARG A 116 -2.13 -5.00 -1.61
CA ARG A 116 -2.48 -3.85 -2.46
C ARG A 116 -3.99 -3.61 -2.51
N ARG A 117 -4.78 -4.65 -2.79
CA ARG A 117 -6.25 -4.54 -2.81
C ARG A 117 -6.78 -4.03 -1.47
N PHE A 118 -6.32 -4.62 -0.38
CA PHE A 118 -6.71 -4.21 0.97
C PHE A 118 -6.33 -2.75 1.27
N HIS A 119 -5.11 -2.33 0.91
CA HIS A 119 -4.69 -0.93 1.05
C HIS A 119 -5.59 0.01 0.25
N ASN A 120 -5.84 -0.28 -1.03
CA ASN A 120 -6.65 0.56 -1.91
C ASN A 120 -8.11 0.66 -1.42
N ASP A 121 -8.71 -0.42 -0.94
CA ASP A 121 -10.07 -0.42 -0.37
C ASP A 121 -10.17 0.51 0.85
N ILE A 122 -9.17 0.48 1.73
CA ILE A 122 -9.12 1.37 2.89
C ILE A 122 -8.94 2.83 2.46
N VAL A 123 -8.10 3.10 1.46
CA VAL A 123 -7.89 4.44 0.90
C VAL A 123 -9.20 5.00 0.33
N VAL A 124 -9.91 4.22 -0.49
CA VAL A 124 -11.20 4.61 -1.06
C VAL A 124 -12.21 4.93 0.03
N SER A 125 -12.37 4.05 1.02
CA SER A 125 -13.27 4.25 2.15
C SER A 125 -12.94 5.51 2.95
N THR A 126 -11.65 5.79 3.14
CA THR A 126 -11.17 6.99 3.85
C THR A 126 -11.46 8.26 3.06
N ARG A 127 -11.23 8.24 1.74
CA ARG A 127 -11.53 9.37 0.84
C ARG A 127 -13.02 9.71 0.82
N GLU A 128 -13.88 8.68 0.76
CA GLU A 128 -15.34 8.86 0.75
C GLU A 128 -15.84 9.49 2.06
N LEU A 129 -15.34 9.06 3.21
CA LEU A 129 -15.68 9.70 4.48
C LEU A 129 -15.26 11.17 4.54
N ARG A 130 -14.07 11.50 4.01
CA ARG A 130 -13.57 12.89 3.95
C ARG A 130 -14.38 13.79 3.03
N ARG A 131 -14.99 13.24 1.99
CA ARG A 131 -15.88 13.98 1.06
C ARG A 131 -17.22 14.38 1.69
N ARG A 132 -17.60 13.80 2.81
CA ARG A 132 -18.85 14.18 3.47
C ARG A 132 -18.80 15.65 3.86
N ARG A 133 -19.73 16.43 3.34
CA ARG A 133 -19.78 17.91 3.47
C ARG A 133 -19.64 18.41 4.91
N LEU A 134 -20.23 17.69 5.90
CA LEU A 134 -20.13 18.04 7.32
C LEU A 134 -18.69 17.95 7.85
N VAL A 135 -17.91 16.93 7.43
CA VAL A 135 -16.50 16.78 7.82
C VAL A 135 -15.66 17.92 7.24
N THR A 136 -15.90 18.26 5.97
CA THR A 136 -15.19 19.36 5.31
C THR A 136 -15.57 20.71 5.94
N TRP A 137 -16.84 20.90 6.25
CA TRP A 137 -17.35 22.17 6.82
C TRP A 137 -16.82 22.45 8.23
N LEU A 138 -16.69 21.40 9.05
CA LEU A 138 -16.14 21.49 10.42
C LEU A 138 -14.61 21.47 10.45
N MET A 139 -13.91 21.38 9.29
CA MET A 139 -12.44 21.23 9.18
C MET A 139 -11.86 20.10 10.04
N LEU A 140 -12.66 19.10 10.41
CA LEU A 140 -12.26 17.98 11.27
C LEU A 140 -11.23 17.05 10.59
N ALA A 141 -11.14 17.09 9.26
CA ALA A 141 -10.19 16.29 8.51
C ALA A 141 -8.75 16.84 8.55
N GLY A 142 -8.56 18.07 9.05
CA GLY A 142 -7.26 18.75 9.06
C GLY A 142 -6.67 18.94 7.65
N HIS A 143 -5.40 19.31 7.59
CA HIS A 143 -4.64 19.51 6.34
C HIS A 143 -3.83 18.27 5.93
N ALA A 144 -4.11 17.09 6.50
CA ALA A 144 -3.41 15.88 6.11
C ALA A 144 -3.67 15.55 4.63
N PRO A 145 -2.62 15.24 3.83
CA PRO A 145 -2.78 14.90 2.42
C PRO A 145 -3.67 13.67 2.27
N LEU A 146 -4.38 13.59 1.13
CA LEU A 146 -5.17 12.41 0.79
C LEU A 146 -4.22 11.24 0.48
N PRO A 147 -4.44 10.06 1.05
CA PRO A 147 -3.65 8.89 0.72
C PRO A 147 -3.82 8.51 -0.76
N GLY A 148 -2.72 8.09 -1.41
CA GLY A 148 -2.70 7.60 -2.78
C GLY A 148 -3.11 6.13 -2.87
N THR A 149 -3.66 5.72 -4.00
CA THR A 149 -3.79 4.31 -4.39
C THR A 149 -2.48 3.85 -5.04
N ILE A 150 -2.16 2.57 -4.92
CA ILE A 150 -0.97 1.97 -5.55
C ILE A 150 -1.46 1.04 -6.66
N GLU A 151 -1.01 1.30 -7.89
CA GLU A 151 -1.24 0.44 -9.05
C GLU A 151 0.08 -0.25 -9.42
N LEU A 152 0.04 -1.56 -9.53
CA LEU A 152 1.16 -2.40 -9.95
C LEU A 152 0.72 -3.26 -11.13
N GLU A 153 1.61 -3.55 -12.05
CA GLU A 153 1.35 -4.56 -13.08
C GLU A 153 1.16 -5.91 -12.39
N ASP A 154 -0.02 -6.50 -12.56
CA ASP A 154 -0.29 -7.87 -12.18
C ASP A 154 0.32 -8.76 -13.26
N GLY A 155 1.39 -9.47 -12.93
CA GLY A 155 1.97 -10.47 -13.82
C GLY A 155 0.91 -11.53 -14.13
N SER A 156 0.46 -11.56 -15.37
CA SER A 156 -0.44 -12.57 -15.95
C SER A 156 0.35 -13.67 -16.64
#